data_fb4e735f7d136136db64a54e9947fc8c
#
_entry.id   fb4e735f7d136136db64a54e9947fc8c
#
_cell.length_a   1.000
_cell.length_b   1.000
_cell.length_c   1.000
_cell.angle_alpha   90.00
_cell.angle_beta   90.00
_cell.angle_gamma   90.00
#
_symmetry.space_group_name_H-M   'P 1'
#
loop_
_entity.id
_entity.type
_entity.pdbx_description
1 polymer ?
#
loop_
_entity_poly.entity_id
_entity_poly.type
_entity_poly.pdbx_seq_one_letter_code
_entity_poly.pdbx_strand_id
1 'polypeptide(L)'
;MAAKNHQTGASSGVRLGTVLGAPVILAWSWFLAAIVITILFAPWVHTVRPDLGLWSWAVAFAYAVLLFASVFLHELAHGVAGQFYGQKVAAIELNIWGGFTRFEPQVDNPRDKAAMTSFVISIVGPIVNIVLALLGWWCLSAVTPYSVPWLLLVAITFANVALGAINLLPGIPLDGGWALQALMWRITGSQYLGTIVASWVGR
;
A
#
# COMPACT_ATOMS: atom_id res chain seq x y z
N MET A 1 9.34 16.43 -37.91
CA MET A 1 9.69 16.57 -36.50
C MET A 1 9.05 15.41 -35.74
N ALA A 2 9.84 14.44 -35.33
CA ALA A 2 9.35 13.25 -34.63
C ALA A 2 9.05 13.62 -33.18
N ALA A 3 7.79 13.44 -32.74
CA ALA A 3 7.40 13.58 -31.36
C ALA A 3 8.17 12.53 -30.52
N LYS A 4 9.09 12.99 -29.67
CA LYS A 4 9.72 12.17 -28.64
C LYS A 4 8.61 11.68 -27.72
N ASN A 5 8.24 10.41 -27.83
CA ASN A 5 7.51 9.69 -26.81
C ASN A 5 8.28 9.82 -25.48
N HIS A 6 7.84 10.72 -24.60
CA HIS A 6 8.15 10.62 -23.18
C HIS A 6 7.48 9.33 -22.68
N GLN A 7 8.17 8.21 -22.80
CA GLN A 7 7.87 7.02 -22.03
C GLN A 7 8.07 7.43 -20.57
N THR A 8 6.98 7.80 -19.90
CA THR A 8 6.89 7.88 -18.46
C THR A 8 7.36 6.54 -17.94
N GLY A 9 8.46 6.54 -17.16
CA GLY A 9 9.16 5.35 -16.70
C GLY A 9 8.21 4.36 -16.02
N ALA A 10 7.67 3.42 -16.79
CA ALA A 10 7.04 2.24 -16.26
C ALA A 10 8.14 1.43 -15.58
N SER A 11 7.97 1.10 -14.30
CA SER A 11 8.89 0.21 -13.61
C SER A 11 8.97 -1.10 -14.40
N SER A 12 10.17 -1.60 -14.62
CA SER A 12 10.37 -2.90 -15.25
C SER A 12 9.77 -3.99 -14.34
N GLY A 13 8.79 -4.74 -14.83
CA GLY A 13 8.08 -5.73 -14.02
C GLY A 13 7.16 -6.62 -14.84
N VAL A 14 6.49 -7.53 -14.15
CA VAL A 14 5.49 -8.44 -14.70
C VAL A 14 4.11 -7.78 -14.63
N ARG A 15 3.40 -7.72 -15.76
CA ARG A 15 2.01 -7.28 -15.77
C ARG A 15 1.10 -8.42 -15.33
N LEU A 16 0.43 -8.26 -14.18
CA LEU A 16 -0.48 -9.26 -13.61
C LEU A 16 -1.87 -9.23 -14.26
N GLY A 17 -2.27 -8.07 -14.80
CA GLY A 17 -3.59 -7.89 -15.38
C GLY A 17 -3.99 -6.43 -15.44
N THR A 18 -5.30 -6.19 -15.48
CA THR A 18 -5.89 -4.84 -15.52
C THR A 18 -7.00 -4.73 -14.48
N VAL A 19 -6.92 -3.73 -13.62
CA VAL A 19 -7.91 -3.41 -12.59
C VAL A 19 -8.21 -1.92 -12.65
N LEU A 20 -9.46 -1.51 -12.51
CA LEU A 20 -9.89 -0.11 -12.65
C LEU A 20 -9.51 0.52 -14.01
N GLY A 21 -9.42 -0.29 -15.08
CA GLY A 21 -8.97 0.17 -16.40
C GLY A 21 -7.45 0.39 -16.52
N ALA A 22 -6.68 0.18 -15.45
CA ALA A 22 -5.24 0.42 -15.38
C ALA A 22 -4.44 -0.90 -15.24
N PRO A 23 -3.22 -1.00 -15.78
CA PRO A 23 -2.37 -2.15 -15.60
C PRO A 23 -1.90 -2.28 -14.14
N VAL A 24 -1.92 -3.52 -13.63
CA VAL A 24 -1.27 -3.89 -12.36
C VAL A 24 0.10 -4.47 -12.69
N ILE A 25 1.14 -3.83 -12.17
CA ILE A 25 2.54 -4.16 -12.46
C ILE A 25 3.22 -4.63 -11.17
N LEU A 26 3.80 -5.83 -11.22
CA LEU A 26 4.64 -6.37 -10.18
C LEU A 26 6.11 -6.12 -10.57
N ALA A 27 6.74 -5.14 -9.94
CA ALA A 27 8.13 -4.79 -10.23
C ALA A 27 9.08 -5.94 -9.86
N TRP A 28 10.23 -6.05 -10.55
CA TRP A 28 11.23 -7.08 -10.23
C TRP A 28 11.76 -6.97 -8.80
N SER A 29 11.79 -5.77 -8.23
CA SER A 29 12.17 -5.54 -6.84
C SER A 29 11.24 -6.19 -5.81
N TRP A 30 10.01 -6.52 -6.20
CA TRP A 30 9.08 -7.29 -5.35
C TRP A 30 9.63 -8.68 -5.02
N PHE A 31 10.21 -9.37 -6.01
CA PHE A 31 10.76 -10.71 -5.77
C PHE A 31 11.90 -10.67 -4.75
N LEU A 32 12.73 -9.62 -4.79
CA LEU A 32 13.76 -9.42 -3.78
C LEU A 32 13.16 -9.21 -2.39
N ALA A 33 12.11 -8.38 -2.27
CA ALA A 33 11.40 -8.18 -1.01
C ALA A 33 10.77 -9.48 -0.49
N ALA A 34 10.13 -10.27 -1.36
CA ALA A 34 9.56 -11.56 -0.98
C ALA A 34 10.61 -12.54 -0.47
N ILE A 35 11.78 -12.60 -1.10
CA ILE A 35 12.92 -13.42 -0.64
C ILE A 35 13.39 -12.94 0.74
N VAL A 36 13.62 -11.65 0.92
CA VAL A 36 14.09 -11.08 2.22
C VAL A 36 13.07 -11.36 3.32
N ILE A 37 11.78 -11.10 3.08
CA ILE A 37 10.72 -11.38 4.05
C ILE A 37 10.69 -12.86 4.41
N THR A 38 10.81 -13.75 3.42
CA THR A 38 10.83 -15.20 3.64
C THR A 38 12.01 -15.61 4.50
N ILE A 39 13.23 -15.11 4.22
CA ILE A 39 14.43 -15.40 5.00
C ILE A 39 14.29 -14.93 6.46
N LEU A 40 13.74 -13.73 6.66
CA LEU A 40 13.59 -13.15 7.99
C LEU A 40 12.48 -13.84 8.81
N PHE A 41 11.42 -14.29 8.15
CA PHE A 41 10.24 -14.83 8.82
C PHE A 41 10.31 -16.36 9.05
N ALA A 42 10.99 -17.13 8.18
CA ALA A 42 11.09 -18.58 8.29
C ALA A 42 11.68 -19.08 9.63
N PRO A 43 12.73 -18.46 10.22
CA PRO A 43 13.24 -18.87 11.53
C PRO A 43 12.21 -18.72 12.65
N TRP A 44 11.41 -17.65 12.63
CA TRP A 44 10.34 -17.48 13.61
C TRP A 44 9.27 -18.59 13.48
N VAL A 45 8.83 -18.91 12.25
CA VAL A 45 7.91 -20.02 12.00
C VAL A 45 8.49 -21.33 12.53
N HIS A 46 9.76 -21.61 12.24
CA HIS A 46 10.44 -22.82 12.70
C HIS A 46 10.55 -22.89 14.23
N THR A 47 10.77 -21.75 14.90
CA THR A 47 10.80 -21.70 16.38
C THR A 47 9.45 -22.04 17.00
N VAL A 48 8.35 -21.57 16.41
CA VAL A 48 6.99 -21.80 16.91
C VAL A 48 6.49 -23.20 16.53
N ARG A 49 6.89 -23.71 15.34
CA ARG A 49 6.47 -25.00 14.76
C ARG A 49 7.69 -25.76 14.21
N PRO A 50 8.51 -26.35 15.11
CA PRO A 50 9.68 -27.14 14.69
C PRO A 50 9.32 -28.37 13.85
N ASP A 51 8.11 -28.89 14.04
CA ASP A 51 7.56 -30.04 13.31
C ASP A 51 7.40 -29.79 11.81
N LEU A 52 7.33 -28.54 11.37
CA LEU A 52 7.26 -28.19 9.95
C LEU A 52 8.59 -28.39 9.21
N GLY A 53 9.73 -28.38 9.90
CA GLY A 53 11.03 -28.52 9.26
C GLY A 53 11.20 -27.52 8.09
N LEU A 54 11.48 -28.02 6.89
CA LEU A 54 11.64 -27.20 5.69
C LEU A 54 10.36 -26.49 5.23
N TRP A 55 9.18 -26.98 5.61
CA TRP A 55 7.91 -26.31 5.28
C TRP A 55 7.76 -24.94 5.94
N SER A 56 8.54 -24.63 6.97
CA SER A 56 8.61 -23.29 7.55
C SER A 56 8.91 -22.21 6.52
N TRP A 57 9.72 -22.52 5.50
CA TRP A 57 10.03 -21.61 4.38
C TRP A 57 8.83 -21.36 3.48
N ALA A 58 8.04 -22.40 3.21
CA ALA A 58 6.81 -22.26 2.43
C ALA A 58 5.77 -21.40 3.16
N VAL A 59 5.63 -21.57 4.49
CA VAL A 59 4.76 -20.74 5.33
C VAL A 59 5.23 -19.29 5.34
N ALA A 60 6.54 -19.06 5.46
CA ALA A 60 7.11 -17.71 5.40
C ALA A 60 6.91 -17.04 4.04
N PHE A 61 7.05 -17.78 2.95
CA PHE A 61 6.75 -17.27 1.61
C PHE A 61 5.25 -16.96 1.44
N ALA A 62 4.36 -17.81 1.95
CA ALA A 62 2.92 -17.54 1.96
C ALA A 62 2.60 -16.24 2.72
N TYR A 63 3.28 -15.98 3.85
CA TYR A 63 3.15 -14.69 4.53
C TYR A 63 3.58 -13.51 3.65
N ALA A 64 4.73 -13.60 2.95
CA ALA A 64 5.16 -12.56 2.03
C ALA A 64 4.10 -12.28 0.94
N VAL A 65 3.50 -13.33 0.36
CA VAL A 65 2.41 -13.17 -0.63
C VAL A 65 1.18 -12.49 -0.01
N LEU A 66 0.77 -12.88 1.19
CA LEU A 66 -0.37 -12.27 1.90
C LEU A 66 -0.10 -10.79 2.23
N LEU A 67 1.13 -10.46 2.63
CA LEU A 67 1.53 -9.08 2.90
C LEU A 67 1.38 -8.22 1.64
N PHE A 68 1.86 -8.71 0.50
CA PHE A 68 1.70 -7.98 -0.76
C PHE A 68 0.25 -7.92 -1.24
N ALA A 69 -0.56 -8.94 -0.96
CA ALA A 69 -2.00 -8.85 -1.19
C ALA A 69 -2.64 -7.72 -0.36
N SER A 70 -2.21 -7.54 0.90
CA SER A 70 -2.65 -6.42 1.75
C SER A 70 -2.22 -5.07 1.19
N VAL A 71 -0.96 -4.96 0.71
CA VAL A 71 -0.47 -3.75 0.03
C VAL A 71 -1.25 -3.49 -1.24
N PHE A 72 -1.55 -4.51 -2.04
CA PHE A 72 -2.37 -4.36 -3.23
C PHE A 72 -3.78 -3.85 -2.91
N LEU A 73 -4.42 -4.37 -1.87
CA LEU A 73 -5.75 -3.90 -1.43
C LEU A 73 -5.71 -2.45 -0.95
N HIS A 74 -4.64 -2.05 -0.28
CA HIS A 74 -4.39 -0.67 0.11
C HIS A 74 -4.30 0.25 -1.12
N GLU A 75 -3.48 -0.09 -2.12
CA GLU A 75 -3.37 0.67 -3.38
C GLU A 75 -4.66 0.69 -4.17
N LEU A 76 -5.37 -0.44 -4.20
CA LEU A 76 -6.67 -0.54 -4.85
C LEU A 76 -7.68 0.43 -4.22
N ALA A 77 -7.64 0.61 -2.90
CA ALA A 77 -8.52 1.55 -2.22
C ALA A 77 -8.27 2.99 -2.67
N HIS A 78 -6.99 3.41 -2.81
CA HIS A 78 -6.65 4.71 -3.41
C HIS A 78 -7.20 4.84 -4.82
N GLY A 79 -7.02 3.80 -5.65
CA GLY A 79 -7.52 3.77 -7.03
C GLY A 79 -9.04 3.90 -7.12
N VAL A 80 -9.78 3.14 -6.29
CA VAL A 80 -11.25 3.18 -6.22
C VAL A 80 -11.73 4.57 -5.78
N ALA A 81 -11.14 5.12 -4.72
CA ALA A 81 -11.47 6.46 -4.24
C ALA A 81 -11.17 7.52 -5.31
N GLY A 82 -10.02 7.42 -5.98
CA GLY A 82 -9.68 8.34 -7.08
C GLY A 82 -10.70 8.29 -8.20
N GLN A 83 -11.12 7.10 -8.66
CA GLN A 83 -12.14 6.97 -9.69
C GLN A 83 -13.51 7.50 -9.25
N PHE A 84 -13.89 7.30 -7.98
CA PHE A 84 -15.12 7.87 -7.43
C PHE A 84 -15.14 9.41 -7.54
N TYR A 85 -13.98 10.06 -7.41
CA TYR A 85 -13.82 11.49 -7.60
C TYR A 85 -13.47 11.90 -9.05
N GLY A 86 -13.61 10.98 -10.02
CA GLY A 86 -13.41 11.27 -11.44
C GLY A 86 -11.94 11.28 -11.88
N GLN A 87 -11.01 10.81 -11.03
CA GLN A 87 -9.62 10.64 -11.43
C GLN A 87 -9.44 9.32 -12.20
N LYS A 88 -8.62 9.33 -13.24
CA LYS A 88 -8.27 8.11 -13.96
C LYS A 88 -7.01 7.51 -13.37
N VAL A 89 -7.05 6.22 -13.06
CA VAL A 89 -5.87 5.47 -12.63
C VAL A 89 -5.02 5.16 -13.86
N ALA A 90 -3.76 5.54 -13.82
CA ALA A 90 -2.79 5.28 -14.89
C ALA A 90 -2.10 3.93 -14.73
N ALA A 91 -1.75 3.54 -13.50
CA ALA A 91 -1.15 2.26 -13.16
C ALA A 91 -1.23 2.00 -11.65
N ILE A 92 -1.24 0.71 -11.26
CA ILE A 92 -0.99 0.25 -9.89
C ILE A 92 0.30 -0.57 -9.92
N GLU A 93 1.30 -0.16 -9.15
CA GLU A 93 2.61 -0.81 -9.11
C GLU A 93 2.91 -1.33 -7.71
N LEU A 94 3.36 -2.58 -7.62
CA LEU A 94 3.85 -3.21 -6.39
C LEU A 94 5.37 -3.39 -6.50
N ASN A 95 6.12 -2.89 -5.54
CA ASN A 95 7.57 -2.92 -5.53
C ASN A 95 8.13 -3.17 -4.12
N ILE A 96 9.45 -3.12 -3.94
CA ILE A 96 10.12 -3.36 -2.65
C ILE A 96 9.70 -2.36 -1.55
N TRP A 97 9.31 -1.15 -1.90
CA TRP A 97 8.91 -0.11 -0.95
C TRP A 97 7.43 -0.16 -0.58
N GLY A 98 6.67 -1.10 -1.17
CA GLY A 98 5.23 -1.25 -1.00
C GLY A 98 4.47 -1.15 -2.31
N GLY A 99 3.54 -0.22 -2.41
CA GLY A 99 2.71 0.02 -3.58
C GLY A 99 2.71 1.47 -4.02
N PHE A 100 2.22 1.69 -5.23
CA PHE A 100 2.06 2.99 -5.85
C PHE A 100 0.86 2.99 -6.78
N THR A 101 -0.16 3.80 -6.46
CA THR A 101 -1.26 4.08 -7.38
C THR A 101 -1.00 5.41 -8.07
N ARG A 102 -0.74 5.35 -9.39
CA ARG A 102 -0.55 6.55 -10.22
C ARG A 102 -1.87 6.97 -10.85
N PHE A 103 -2.14 8.28 -10.79
CA PHE A 103 -3.27 8.90 -11.45
C PHE A 103 -2.81 9.71 -12.67
N GLU A 104 -3.68 9.83 -13.68
CA GLU A 104 -3.46 10.77 -14.79
C GLU A 104 -3.54 12.22 -14.28
N PRO A 105 -2.70 13.15 -14.83
CA PRO A 105 -2.79 14.55 -14.49
C PRO A 105 -4.18 15.11 -14.80
N GLN A 106 -4.81 15.79 -13.84
CA GLN A 106 -6.09 16.48 -14.04
C GLN A 106 -5.86 17.95 -14.39
N VAL A 107 -6.53 18.41 -15.43
CA VAL A 107 -6.36 19.80 -15.94
C VAL A 107 -7.35 20.77 -15.28
N ASP A 108 -8.54 20.32 -14.85
CA ASP A 108 -9.62 21.17 -14.35
C ASP A 108 -10.31 20.59 -13.10
N ASN A 109 -9.89 21.02 -11.91
CA ASN A 109 -10.66 20.74 -10.69
C ASN A 109 -10.72 22.00 -9.80
N PRO A 110 -11.91 22.46 -9.35
CA PRO A 110 -12.02 23.58 -8.42
C PRO A 110 -11.18 23.33 -7.16
N ARG A 111 -10.37 24.30 -6.75
CA ARG A 111 -9.36 24.17 -5.68
C ARG A 111 -9.87 23.52 -4.39
N ASP A 112 -11.06 23.92 -3.93
CA ASP A 112 -11.63 23.40 -2.69
C ASP A 112 -12.03 21.93 -2.77
N LYS A 113 -12.57 21.51 -3.92
CA LYS A 113 -12.89 20.09 -4.17
C LYS A 113 -11.62 19.26 -4.31
N ALA A 114 -10.57 19.80 -4.94
CA ALA A 114 -9.31 19.11 -5.14
C ALA A 114 -8.61 18.77 -3.80
N ALA A 115 -8.58 19.70 -2.84
CA ALA A 115 -7.98 19.46 -1.52
C ALA A 115 -8.71 18.36 -0.75
N MET A 116 -10.06 18.39 -0.70
CA MET A 116 -10.84 17.35 0.00
C MET A 116 -10.72 16.00 -0.70
N THR A 117 -10.75 15.97 -2.03
CA THR A 117 -10.52 14.76 -2.82
C THR A 117 -9.15 14.15 -2.52
N SER A 118 -8.09 14.96 -2.51
CA SER A 118 -6.74 14.50 -2.16
C SER A 118 -6.69 13.94 -0.73
N PHE A 119 -7.32 14.59 0.23
CA PHE A 119 -7.41 14.11 1.60
C PHE A 119 -8.08 12.73 1.69
N VAL A 120 -9.27 12.57 1.08
CA VAL A 120 -10.00 11.30 1.13
C VAL A 120 -9.20 10.19 0.44
N ILE A 121 -8.65 10.45 -0.75
CA ILE A 121 -7.83 9.46 -1.45
C ILE A 121 -6.67 9.02 -0.56
N SER A 122 -5.99 9.95 0.12
CA SER A 122 -4.83 9.62 0.95
C SER A 122 -5.16 8.77 2.19
N ILE A 123 -6.34 8.90 2.79
CA ILE A 123 -6.66 8.15 4.02
C ILE A 123 -7.29 6.77 3.80
N VAL A 124 -7.84 6.49 2.62
CA VAL A 124 -8.59 5.23 2.39
C VAL A 124 -7.68 4.00 2.40
N GLY A 125 -6.43 4.10 1.92
CA GLY A 125 -5.46 3.00 1.99
C GLY A 125 -5.18 2.56 3.43
N PRO A 126 -4.72 3.46 4.31
CA PRO A 126 -4.58 3.17 5.73
C PRO A 126 -5.86 2.64 6.41
N ILE A 127 -7.03 3.16 6.05
CA ILE A 127 -8.32 2.66 6.57
C ILE A 127 -8.52 1.18 6.17
N VAL A 128 -8.21 0.81 4.93
CA VAL A 128 -8.29 -0.60 4.50
C VAL A 128 -7.36 -1.48 5.32
N ASN A 129 -6.13 -1.06 5.60
CA ASN A 129 -5.24 -1.83 6.48
C ASN A 129 -5.81 -1.99 7.89
N ILE A 130 -6.39 -0.94 8.48
CA ILE A 130 -7.05 -1.02 9.80
C ILE A 130 -8.21 -2.03 9.74
N VAL A 131 -9.04 -1.98 8.70
CA VAL A 131 -10.16 -2.93 8.53
C VAL A 131 -9.65 -4.36 8.39
N LEU A 132 -8.60 -4.59 7.59
CA LEU A 132 -7.97 -5.92 7.45
C LEU A 132 -7.39 -6.41 8.78
N ALA A 133 -6.79 -5.54 9.57
CA ALA A 133 -6.29 -5.87 10.91
C ALA A 133 -7.42 -6.26 11.86
N LEU A 134 -8.52 -5.51 11.88
CA LEU A 134 -9.69 -5.81 12.71
C LEU A 134 -10.35 -7.14 12.30
N LEU A 135 -10.48 -7.39 11.00
CA LEU A 135 -10.98 -8.66 10.47
C LEU A 135 -10.06 -9.83 10.85
N GLY A 136 -8.75 -9.63 10.69
CA GLY A 136 -7.75 -10.62 11.10
C GLY A 136 -7.84 -10.94 12.60
N TRP A 137 -7.92 -9.91 13.43
CA TRP A 137 -8.10 -10.05 14.88
C TRP A 137 -9.37 -10.84 15.24
N TRP A 138 -10.48 -10.51 14.59
CA TRP A 138 -11.74 -11.21 14.81
C TRP A 138 -11.67 -12.68 14.39
N CYS A 139 -11.05 -12.98 13.23
CA CYS A 139 -10.89 -14.33 12.73
C CYS A 139 -9.97 -15.21 13.62
N LEU A 140 -9.06 -14.61 14.42
CA LEU A 140 -8.16 -15.35 15.30
C LEU A 140 -8.93 -16.22 16.32
N SER A 141 -10.11 -15.80 16.75
CA SER A 141 -10.96 -16.57 17.68
C SER A 141 -11.49 -17.88 17.08
N ALA A 142 -11.57 -17.99 15.76
CA ALA A 142 -12.09 -19.15 15.04
C ALA A 142 -10.99 -20.13 14.59
N VAL A 143 -9.71 -19.80 14.83
CA VAL A 143 -8.57 -20.60 14.35
C VAL A 143 -7.82 -21.22 15.52
N THR A 144 -7.48 -22.51 15.40
CA THR A 144 -6.70 -23.23 16.43
C THR A 144 -5.35 -22.54 16.67
N PRO A 145 -5.04 -22.14 17.92
CA PRO A 145 -3.76 -21.53 18.27
C PRO A 145 -2.55 -22.37 17.81
N TYR A 146 -1.51 -21.68 17.38
CA TYR A 146 -0.25 -22.26 16.87
C TYR A 146 -0.39 -23.12 15.61
N SER A 147 -1.56 -23.21 14.99
CA SER A 147 -1.70 -23.82 13.66
C SER A 147 -1.08 -22.91 12.58
N VAL A 148 -0.76 -23.46 11.39
CA VAL A 148 -0.23 -22.65 10.27
C VAL A 148 -1.18 -21.49 9.90
N PRO A 149 -2.51 -21.68 9.77
CA PRO A 149 -3.42 -20.57 9.55
C PRO A 149 -3.37 -19.51 10.65
N TRP A 150 -3.23 -19.92 11.93
CA TRP A 150 -3.12 -18.99 13.04
C TRP A 150 -1.84 -18.14 12.94
N LEU A 151 -0.68 -18.75 12.63
CA LEU A 151 0.60 -18.05 12.45
C LEU A 151 0.50 -17.01 11.35
N LEU A 152 -0.03 -17.38 10.18
CA LEU A 152 -0.23 -16.47 9.06
C LEU A 152 -1.20 -15.34 9.43
N LEU A 153 -2.30 -15.66 10.12
CA LEU A 153 -3.30 -14.68 10.50
C LEU A 153 -2.77 -13.69 11.53
N VAL A 154 -2.03 -14.14 12.54
CA VAL A 154 -1.35 -13.27 13.51
C VAL A 154 -0.39 -12.33 12.76
N ALA A 155 0.50 -12.89 11.94
CA ALA A 155 1.51 -12.11 11.24
C ALA A 155 0.90 -11.06 10.32
N ILE A 156 -0.12 -11.43 9.53
CA ILE A 156 -0.77 -10.49 8.61
C ILE A 156 -1.60 -9.43 9.34
N THR A 157 -2.19 -9.77 10.49
CA THR A 157 -2.91 -8.83 11.34
C THR A 157 -1.96 -7.74 11.86
N PHE A 158 -0.82 -8.15 12.45
CA PHE A 158 0.20 -7.20 12.91
C PHE A 158 0.80 -6.37 11.76
N ALA A 159 1.05 -6.99 10.62
CA ALA A 159 1.53 -6.28 9.44
C ALA A 159 0.55 -5.20 8.97
N ASN A 160 -0.74 -5.47 8.96
CA ASN A 160 -1.75 -4.49 8.59
C ASN A 160 -1.89 -3.36 9.63
N VAL A 161 -1.75 -3.66 10.94
CA VAL A 161 -1.65 -2.61 11.97
C VAL A 161 -0.44 -1.71 11.69
N ALA A 162 0.73 -2.30 11.44
CA ALA A 162 1.96 -1.56 11.19
C ALA A 162 1.85 -0.72 9.89
N LEU A 163 1.38 -1.32 8.79
CA LEU A 163 1.17 -0.62 7.52
C LEU A 163 0.22 0.57 7.68
N GLY A 164 -0.92 0.38 8.33
CA GLY A 164 -1.88 1.44 8.58
C GLY A 164 -1.30 2.56 9.45
N ALA A 165 -0.61 2.19 10.55
CA ALA A 165 -0.01 3.15 11.45
C ALA A 165 1.13 3.95 10.80
N ILE A 166 2.04 3.28 10.08
CA ILE A 166 3.16 3.93 9.38
C ILE A 166 2.63 4.86 8.30
N ASN A 167 1.68 4.40 7.46
CA ASN A 167 1.13 5.23 6.40
C ASN A 167 0.31 6.42 6.92
N LEU A 168 -0.18 6.40 8.16
CA LEU A 168 -0.84 7.55 8.79
C LEU A 168 0.14 8.57 9.40
N LEU A 169 1.44 8.29 9.45
CA LEU A 169 2.41 9.28 9.92
C LEU A 169 2.38 10.53 9.03
N PRO A 170 2.39 11.74 9.63
CA PRO A 170 2.15 12.98 8.89
C PRO A 170 3.41 13.49 8.16
N GLY A 171 4.01 12.67 7.30
CA GLY A 171 5.24 13.00 6.57
C GLY A 171 5.24 12.44 5.14
N ILE A 172 5.55 13.29 4.14
CA ILE A 172 5.74 12.82 2.76
C ILE A 172 7.00 11.93 2.71
N PRO A 173 6.97 10.76 2.04
CA PRO A 173 5.99 10.37 1.01
C PRO A 173 4.82 9.48 1.48
N LEU A 174 4.56 9.38 2.78
CA LEU A 174 3.49 8.55 3.33
C LEU A 174 2.10 9.16 3.09
N ASP A 175 1.05 8.35 3.15
CA ASP A 175 -0.34 8.80 2.93
C ASP A 175 -0.77 9.87 3.93
N GLY A 176 -0.38 9.74 5.21
CA GLY A 176 -0.60 10.75 6.24
C GLY A 176 0.06 12.07 5.91
N GLY A 177 1.20 12.06 5.22
CA GLY A 177 1.85 13.26 4.71
C GLY A 177 1.05 13.94 3.60
N TRP A 178 0.51 13.16 2.66
CA TRP A 178 -0.38 13.69 1.62
C TRP A 178 -1.71 14.16 2.20
N ALA A 179 -2.25 13.47 3.22
CA ALA A 179 -3.43 13.91 3.95
C ALA A 179 -3.18 15.23 4.69
N LEU A 180 -2.02 15.39 5.34
CA LEU A 180 -1.60 16.63 5.98
C LEU A 180 -1.44 17.76 4.95
N GLN A 181 -0.79 17.49 3.82
CA GLN A 181 -0.68 18.44 2.72
C GLN A 181 -2.07 18.93 2.26
N ALA A 182 -2.99 18.01 2.04
CA ALA A 182 -4.35 18.33 1.59
C ALA A 182 -5.12 19.16 2.63
N LEU A 183 -4.99 18.83 3.92
CA LEU A 183 -5.58 19.58 5.01
C LEU A 183 -5.04 21.02 5.08
N MET A 184 -3.71 21.16 5.03
CA MET A 184 -3.06 22.48 5.00
C MET A 184 -3.45 23.29 3.76
N TRP A 185 -3.53 22.65 2.60
CA TRP A 185 -4.03 23.27 1.39
C TRP A 185 -5.47 23.80 1.57
N ARG A 186 -6.34 23.01 2.18
CA ARG A 186 -7.73 23.40 2.47
C ARG A 186 -7.80 24.62 3.38
N ILE A 187 -6.93 24.69 4.40
CA ILE A 187 -6.91 25.78 5.40
C ILE A 187 -6.29 27.05 4.84
N THR A 188 -5.14 26.92 4.14
CA THR A 188 -4.34 28.09 3.67
C THR A 188 -4.70 28.56 2.27
N GLY A 189 -5.48 27.78 1.50
CA GLY A 189 -5.74 28.03 0.09
C GLY A 189 -4.54 27.76 -0.83
N SER A 190 -3.40 27.29 -0.30
CA SER A 190 -2.14 27.09 -1.03
C SER A 190 -1.63 25.65 -0.92
N GLN A 191 -1.65 24.93 -2.05
CA GLN A 191 -1.06 23.58 -2.13
C GLN A 191 0.44 23.60 -1.83
N TYR A 192 1.14 24.65 -2.26
CA TYR A 192 2.58 24.84 -2.03
C TYR A 192 2.92 24.90 -0.54
N LEU A 193 2.18 25.69 0.25
CA LEU A 193 2.35 25.75 1.70
C LEU A 193 2.05 24.40 2.36
N GLY A 194 1.01 23.71 1.90
CA GLY A 194 0.70 22.36 2.36
C GLY A 194 1.88 21.38 2.14
N THR A 195 2.49 21.42 0.96
CA THR A 195 3.66 20.57 0.64
C THR A 195 4.86 20.91 1.52
N ILE A 196 5.14 22.18 1.77
CA ILE A 196 6.24 22.59 2.66
C ILE A 196 6.00 22.03 4.06
N VAL A 197 4.82 22.23 4.64
CA VAL A 197 4.51 21.76 6.00
C VAL A 197 4.65 20.24 6.09
N ALA A 198 4.03 19.48 5.18
CA ALA A 198 4.10 18.03 5.19
C ALA A 198 5.51 17.48 4.97
N SER A 199 6.34 18.15 4.17
CA SER A 199 7.75 17.80 3.97
C SER A 199 8.62 18.12 5.19
N TRP A 200 8.31 19.18 5.93
CA TRP A 200 9.04 19.52 7.17
C TRP A 200 8.74 18.54 8.31
N VAL A 201 7.49 18.13 8.44
CA VAL A 201 7.07 17.17 9.47
C VAL A 201 7.63 15.78 9.20
N GLY A 202 7.88 15.42 7.93
CA GLY A 202 8.43 14.13 7.52
C GLY A 202 9.97 14.02 7.59
N ARG A 203 10.67 15.06 8.06
CA ARG A 203 12.13 15.07 8.25
C ARG A 203 12.52 14.61 9.64
#